data_582e8df4325617b63debd734de3c5ad6
#
_entry.id   582e8df4325617b63debd734de3c5ad6
#
_cell.length_a   1.000
_cell.length_b   1.000
_cell.length_c   1.000
_cell.angle_alpha   90.00
_cell.angle_beta   90.00
_cell.angle_gamma   90.00
#
_symmetry.space_group_name_H-M   'P 1'
#
loop_
_entity.id
_entity.type
_entity.pdbx_description
1 polymer ?
#
loop_
_entity_poly.entity_id
_entity_poly.type
_entity_poly.pdbx_seq_one_letter_code
_entity_poly.pdbx_strand_id
1 'polypeptide(L)'
;MARPAPEIRLSTKERETLLSWTRSSKSEQRLVQRAKVVLLADSGLSGKEIALRMGTREARISKWLRRFAQDRLAGLVDEERSGAKRRRYTDQSEERILKALDEPVPEGYSRWNGRLLAQHLGDVSKDQVWRVMRKHHIQLERRKSWCVSTDPEFSRKAADIVGLYLNPPQADAVVVCVDEKPHIQALERAQGWIRLPNGRALTGFSHEYKRHGTTTLFAALEVATGLVHSGHYRRRRRREFLDFMNELVTKYPAKELHVVLDNLNTHKPKDDRWLKAHPSVHFHFTPTQSCWLNQIECWFSILSRSTLQGASFTSVAMLIEAIEAFIANWNQNAEPFEWTKSEVHQQGMKHSYANIRN
;
A
#
# COMPACT_ATOMS: atom_id res chain seq x y z
N MET A 1 -15.70 13.94 -60.64
CA MET A 1 -17.04 14.57 -60.45
C MET A 1 -17.72 13.91 -59.27
N ALA A 2 -18.24 14.66 -58.27
CA ALA A 2 -18.96 14.09 -57.14
C ALA A 2 -20.31 13.52 -57.63
N ARG A 3 -20.66 12.29 -57.30
CA ARG A 3 -21.94 11.70 -57.64
C ARG A 3 -23.05 12.51 -56.93
N PRO A 4 -24.14 12.89 -57.64
CA PRO A 4 -25.26 13.62 -57.05
C PRO A 4 -25.85 12.79 -55.91
N ALA A 5 -26.36 13.49 -54.87
CA ALA A 5 -27.06 12.84 -53.76
C ALA A 5 -28.33 12.14 -54.30
N PRO A 6 -28.72 10.98 -53.76
CA PRO A 6 -29.91 10.27 -54.17
C PRO A 6 -31.17 11.11 -53.85
N GLU A 7 -32.15 11.12 -54.76
CA GLU A 7 -33.45 11.68 -54.50
C GLU A 7 -34.16 10.91 -53.38
N ILE A 8 -34.60 11.58 -52.38
CA ILE A 8 -35.25 10.94 -51.21
C ILE A 8 -36.75 11.21 -51.31
N ARG A 9 -37.54 10.12 -51.25
CA ARG A 9 -38.99 10.16 -51.08
C ARG A 9 -39.40 9.33 -49.90
N LEU A 10 -40.14 9.90 -48.97
CA LEU A 10 -40.57 9.26 -47.74
C LEU A 10 -41.96 8.68 -47.88
N SER A 11 -42.20 7.51 -47.33
CA SER A 11 -43.53 7.01 -47.03
C SER A 11 -44.13 7.77 -45.87
N THR A 12 -45.49 7.78 -45.74
CA THR A 12 -46.19 8.39 -44.62
C THR A 12 -45.66 7.92 -43.26
N LYS A 13 -45.43 6.62 -43.10
CA LYS A 13 -44.93 6.03 -41.87
C LYS A 13 -43.50 6.46 -41.55
N GLU A 14 -42.62 6.56 -42.52
CA GLU A 14 -41.26 7.04 -42.33
C GLU A 14 -41.24 8.51 -41.94
N ARG A 15 -42.05 9.32 -42.57
CA ARG A 15 -42.17 10.76 -42.24
C ARG A 15 -42.65 10.94 -40.79
N GLU A 16 -43.64 10.19 -40.36
CA GLU A 16 -44.15 10.26 -38.97
C GLU A 16 -43.04 9.83 -37.97
N THR A 17 -42.34 8.76 -38.28
CA THR A 17 -41.21 8.29 -37.44
C THR A 17 -40.13 9.36 -37.34
N LEU A 18 -39.67 9.91 -38.43
CA LEU A 18 -38.65 10.96 -38.45
C LEU A 18 -39.08 12.23 -37.70
N LEU A 19 -40.35 12.61 -37.85
CA LEU A 19 -40.94 13.75 -37.11
C LEU A 19 -40.99 13.44 -35.61
N SER A 20 -41.37 12.24 -35.22
CA SER A 20 -41.36 11.84 -33.80
C SER A 20 -39.97 11.94 -33.19
N TRP A 21 -38.93 11.48 -33.92
CA TRP A 21 -37.55 11.62 -33.46
C TRP A 21 -37.10 13.06 -33.27
N THR A 22 -37.57 13.98 -34.13
CA THR A 22 -37.20 15.40 -34.02
C THR A 22 -37.96 16.14 -32.92
N ARG A 23 -39.13 15.64 -32.47
CA ARG A 23 -39.94 16.25 -31.41
C ARG A 23 -39.65 15.70 -30.02
N SER A 24 -39.15 14.45 -29.93
CA SER A 24 -38.92 13.80 -28.67
C SER A 24 -37.69 14.36 -27.97
N SER A 25 -37.84 14.79 -26.71
CA SER A 25 -36.75 15.23 -25.85
C SER A 25 -35.81 14.07 -25.43
N LYS A 26 -36.26 12.80 -25.59
CA LYS A 26 -35.49 11.60 -25.26
C LYS A 26 -34.66 11.08 -26.44
N SER A 27 -34.84 11.63 -27.64
CA SER A 27 -34.06 11.19 -28.82
C SER A 27 -32.63 11.70 -28.74
N GLU A 28 -31.68 10.83 -29.10
CA GLU A 28 -30.26 11.21 -29.19
C GLU A 28 -30.08 12.36 -30.20
N GLN A 29 -29.37 13.41 -29.80
CA GLN A 29 -29.12 14.60 -30.65
C GLN A 29 -28.57 14.22 -32.04
N ARG A 30 -27.77 13.16 -32.13
CA ARG A 30 -27.24 12.66 -33.40
C ARG A 30 -28.32 12.13 -34.32
N LEU A 31 -29.28 11.41 -33.77
CA LEU A 31 -30.41 10.84 -34.52
C LEU A 31 -31.36 11.98 -34.97
N VAL A 32 -31.65 12.96 -34.11
CA VAL A 32 -32.40 14.18 -34.45
C VAL A 32 -31.79 14.90 -35.63
N GLN A 33 -30.49 15.13 -35.64
CA GLN A 33 -29.77 15.81 -36.73
C GLN A 33 -29.91 15.04 -38.06
N ARG A 34 -29.76 13.70 -38.00
CA ARG A 34 -29.88 12.83 -39.19
C ARG A 34 -31.30 12.79 -39.73
N ALA A 35 -32.31 12.75 -38.85
CA ALA A 35 -33.71 12.83 -39.21
C ALA A 35 -34.05 14.17 -39.91
N LYS A 36 -33.55 15.29 -39.38
CA LYS A 36 -33.71 16.62 -40.01
C LYS A 36 -33.11 16.66 -41.42
N VAL A 37 -31.96 16.07 -41.66
CA VAL A 37 -31.32 15.98 -42.98
C VAL A 37 -32.27 15.29 -43.98
N VAL A 38 -32.83 14.15 -43.62
CA VAL A 38 -33.70 13.34 -44.49
C VAL A 38 -35.04 14.09 -44.74
N LEU A 39 -35.64 14.70 -43.75
CA LEU A 39 -36.85 15.47 -43.88
C LEU A 39 -36.68 16.68 -44.82
N LEU A 40 -35.55 17.38 -44.73
CA LEU A 40 -35.23 18.49 -45.61
C LEU A 40 -34.98 18.02 -47.07
N ALA A 41 -34.36 16.85 -47.28
CA ALA A 41 -34.20 16.27 -48.60
C ALA A 41 -35.54 15.88 -49.26
N ASP A 42 -36.48 15.31 -48.44
CA ASP A 42 -37.81 14.97 -48.91
C ASP A 42 -38.67 16.20 -49.25
N SER A 43 -38.36 17.38 -48.64
CA SER A 43 -38.98 18.67 -49.04
C SER A 43 -38.36 19.30 -50.29
N GLY A 44 -37.44 18.61 -50.98
CA GLY A 44 -36.85 19.02 -52.28
C GLY A 44 -35.58 19.86 -52.14
N LEU A 45 -35.01 20.06 -50.96
CA LEU A 45 -33.75 20.78 -50.81
C LEU A 45 -32.56 19.97 -51.30
N SER A 46 -31.66 20.62 -52.00
CA SER A 46 -30.37 20.01 -52.44
C SER A 46 -29.42 19.77 -51.25
N GLY A 47 -28.49 18.82 -51.37
CA GLY A 47 -27.49 18.57 -50.36
C GLY A 47 -26.67 19.77 -49.95
N LYS A 48 -26.45 20.73 -50.86
CA LYS A 48 -25.75 22.00 -50.61
C LYS A 48 -26.58 22.95 -49.74
N GLU A 49 -27.87 23.08 -50.04
CA GLU A 49 -28.80 23.92 -49.26
C GLU A 49 -29.02 23.35 -47.86
N ILE A 50 -29.15 22.03 -47.76
CA ILE A 50 -29.24 21.33 -46.44
C ILE A 50 -27.97 21.57 -45.62
N ALA A 51 -26.80 21.46 -46.24
CA ALA A 51 -25.52 21.67 -45.54
C ALA A 51 -25.43 23.11 -45.00
N LEU A 52 -25.82 24.10 -45.79
CA LEU A 52 -25.86 25.49 -45.38
C LEU A 52 -26.84 25.70 -44.19
N ARG A 53 -28.05 25.18 -44.32
CA ARG A 53 -29.13 25.33 -43.32
C ARG A 53 -28.78 24.62 -41.99
N MET A 54 -28.03 23.52 -42.07
CA MET A 54 -27.63 22.74 -40.90
C MET A 54 -26.26 23.14 -40.31
N GLY A 55 -25.58 24.11 -40.93
CA GLY A 55 -24.25 24.53 -40.49
C GLY A 55 -23.18 23.40 -40.56
N THR A 56 -23.24 22.55 -41.62
CA THR A 56 -22.35 21.40 -41.73
C THR A 56 -21.80 21.23 -43.15
N ARG A 57 -20.87 20.27 -43.34
CA ARG A 57 -20.27 20.03 -44.67
C ARG A 57 -21.18 19.17 -45.55
N GLU A 58 -21.25 19.47 -46.83
CA GLU A 58 -22.03 18.73 -47.81
C GLU A 58 -21.69 17.21 -47.85
N ALA A 59 -20.45 16.85 -47.65
CA ALA A 59 -20.04 15.44 -47.57
C ALA A 59 -20.72 14.66 -46.45
N ARG A 60 -21.04 15.35 -45.36
CA ARG A 60 -21.78 14.75 -44.21
C ARG A 60 -23.25 14.53 -44.57
N ILE A 61 -23.86 15.47 -45.28
CA ILE A 61 -25.22 15.35 -45.78
C ILE A 61 -25.31 14.17 -46.73
N SER A 62 -24.48 14.15 -47.76
CA SER A 62 -24.42 13.10 -48.78
C SER A 62 -24.19 11.69 -48.20
N LYS A 63 -23.44 11.60 -47.07
CA LYS A 63 -23.27 10.34 -46.35
C LYS A 63 -24.61 9.84 -45.78
N TRP A 64 -25.36 10.69 -45.10
CA TRP A 64 -26.59 10.30 -44.46
C TRP A 64 -27.73 10.05 -45.45
N LEU A 65 -27.83 10.82 -46.54
CA LEU A 65 -28.78 10.57 -47.60
C LEU A 65 -28.52 9.23 -48.31
N ARG A 66 -27.26 8.88 -48.57
CA ARG A 66 -26.90 7.55 -49.13
C ARG A 66 -27.26 6.42 -48.19
N ARG A 67 -26.94 6.54 -46.92
CA ARG A 67 -27.29 5.49 -45.93
C ARG A 67 -28.81 5.32 -45.78
N PHE A 68 -29.55 6.43 -45.80
CA PHE A 68 -31.00 6.37 -45.78
C PHE A 68 -31.56 5.78 -47.10
N ALA A 69 -31.03 6.11 -48.26
CA ALA A 69 -31.46 5.55 -49.53
C ALA A 69 -31.24 4.02 -49.58
N GLN A 70 -30.16 3.52 -48.96
CA GLN A 70 -29.81 2.12 -48.93
C GLN A 70 -30.59 1.35 -47.84
N ASP A 71 -30.59 1.82 -46.60
CA ASP A 71 -31.05 1.08 -45.41
C ASP A 71 -32.25 1.73 -44.71
N ARG A 72 -32.84 2.77 -45.34
CA ARG A 72 -34.01 3.51 -44.82
C ARG A 72 -33.77 4.01 -43.40
N LEU A 73 -34.75 3.88 -42.49
CA LEU A 73 -34.65 4.30 -41.09
C LEU A 73 -33.48 3.64 -40.32
N ALA A 74 -33.20 2.38 -40.63
CA ALA A 74 -32.08 1.65 -40.01
C ALA A 74 -30.71 2.28 -40.35
N GLY A 75 -30.55 2.84 -41.55
CA GLY A 75 -29.33 3.55 -41.96
C GLY A 75 -29.03 4.82 -41.17
N LEU A 76 -29.97 5.36 -40.41
CA LEU A 76 -29.79 6.53 -39.55
C LEU A 76 -29.39 6.17 -38.12
N VAL A 77 -29.56 4.93 -37.71
CA VAL A 77 -29.13 4.43 -36.40
C VAL A 77 -27.62 4.13 -36.43
N ASP A 78 -26.95 4.38 -35.34
CA ASP A 78 -25.54 3.98 -35.22
C ASP A 78 -25.48 2.44 -35.09
N GLU A 79 -24.73 1.79 -35.94
CA GLU A 79 -24.34 0.41 -35.72
C GLU A 79 -23.58 0.31 -34.40
N GLU A 80 -23.81 -0.78 -33.66
CA GLU A 80 -22.94 -1.10 -32.54
C GLU A 80 -21.50 -1.06 -33.04
N ARG A 81 -20.70 -0.15 -32.44
CA ARG A 81 -19.30 -0.07 -32.80
C ARG A 81 -18.70 -1.46 -32.62
N SER A 82 -18.31 -2.09 -33.71
CA SER A 82 -17.39 -3.22 -33.69
C SER A 82 -16.04 -2.72 -33.18
N GLY A 83 -16.02 -2.30 -31.89
CA GLY A 83 -14.79 -2.06 -31.18
C GLY A 83 -13.97 -3.32 -31.35
N ALA A 84 -12.67 -3.20 -31.63
CA ALA A 84 -11.76 -4.34 -31.64
C ALA A 84 -12.19 -5.29 -30.53
N LYS A 85 -12.51 -6.55 -30.89
CA LYS A 85 -12.99 -7.54 -29.92
C LYS A 85 -12.07 -7.48 -28.72
N ARG A 86 -12.43 -6.70 -27.71
CA ARG A 86 -11.72 -6.68 -26.42
C ARG A 86 -11.76 -8.13 -26.01
N ARG A 87 -10.61 -8.79 -26.01
CA ARG A 87 -10.50 -10.15 -25.47
C ARG A 87 -11.26 -10.09 -24.16
N ARG A 88 -12.45 -10.74 -24.12
CA ARG A 88 -13.33 -10.63 -22.95
C ARG A 88 -12.56 -11.23 -21.80
N TYR A 89 -12.29 -10.41 -20.80
CA TYR A 89 -11.80 -10.86 -19.53
C TYR A 89 -12.83 -11.86 -18.98
N THR A 90 -12.47 -13.12 -18.95
CA THR A 90 -13.32 -14.22 -18.44
C THR A 90 -12.82 -14.64 -17.07
N ASP A 91 -13.69 -15.27 -16.29
CA ASP A 91 -13.31 -15.85 -15.00
C ASP A 91 -12.19 -16.88 -15.14
N GLN A 92 -12.13 -17.59 -16.27
CA GLN A 92 -11.01 -18.48 -16.61
C GLN A 92 -9.66 -17.74 -16.75
N SER A 93 -9.64 -16.55 -17.35
CA SER A 93 -8.43 -15.75 -17.45
C SER A 93 -7.92 -15.30 -16.08
N GLU A 94 -8.83 -14.98 -15.18
CA GLU A 94 -8.53 -14.60 -13.80
C GLU A 94 -7.91 -15.77 -13.02
N GLU A 95 -8.55 -16.94 -13.10
CA GLU A 95 -8.07 -18.16 -12.46
C GLU A 95 -6.66 -18.54 -12.95
N ARG A 96 -6.43 -18.49 -14.27
CA ARG A 96 -5.12 -18.75 -14.86
C ARG A 96 -4.05 -17.78 -14.36
N ILE A 97 -4.38 -16.50 -14.23
CA ILE A 97 -3.46 -15.49 -13.71
C ILE A 97 -3.10 -15.79 -12.25
N LEU A 98 -4.09 -16.13 -11.41
CA LEU A 98 -3.85 -16.45 -10.01
C LEU A 98 -3.04 -17.74 -9.85
N LYS A 99 -3.34 -18.78 -10.65
CA LYS A 99 -2.57 -20.03 -10.65
C LYS A 99 -1.13 -19.83 -11.10
N ALA A 100 -0.89 -19.01 -12.13
CA ALA A 100 0.45 -18.72 -12.62
C ALA A 100 1.32 -17.95 -11.60
N LEU A 101 0.71 -17.22 -10.65
CA LEU A 101 1.45 -16.61 -9.54
C LEU A 101 2.04 -17.63 -8.57
N ASP A 102 1.47 -18.83 -8.48
CA ASP A 102 1.95 -19.92 -7.63
C ASP A 102 3.04 -20.75 -8.33
N GLU A 103 3.24 -20.56 -9.63
CA GLU A 103 4.28 -21.23 -10.40
C GLU A 103 5.66 -20.63 -10.12
N PRO A 104 6.75 -21.40 -10.29
CA PRO A 104 8.09 -20.87 -10.20
C PRO A 104 8.32 -19.73 -11.18
N VAL A 105 9.00 -18.69 -10.75
CA VAL A 105 9.40 -17.60 -11.65
C VAL A 105 10.44 -18.08 -12.66
N PRO A 106 10.46 -17.55 -13.88
CA PRO A 106 11.47 -17.88 -14.87
C PRO A 106 12.90 -17.62 -14.37
N GLU A 107 13.85 -18.37 -14.92
CA GLU A 107 15.27 -18.22 -14.59
C GLU A 107 15.74 -16.76 -14.75
N GLY A 108 16.58 -16.31 -13.82
CA GLY A 108 17.07 -14.94 -13.76
C GLY A 108 16.12 -13.93 -13.06
N TYR A 109 14.92 -14.36 -12.66
CA TYR A 109 13.99 -13.52 -11.91
C TYR A 109 13.76 -14.05 -10.50
N SER A 110 13.62 -13.15 -9.53
CA SER A 110 13.33 -13.49 -8.12
C SER A 110 11.86 -13.36 -7.75
N ARG A 111 11.05 -12.78 -8.65
CA ARG A 111 9.62 -12.51 -8.39
C ARG A 111 8.85 -12.28 -9.68
N TRP A 112 7.57 -12.57 -9.64
CA TRP A 112 6.64 -12.17 -10.70
C TRP A 112 6.44 -10.65 -10.74
N ASN A 113 6.25 -10.12 -11.95
CA ASN A 113 5.72 -8.79 -12.18
C ASN A 113 4.67 -8.86 -13.31
N GLY A 114 3.86 -7.83 -13.46
CA GLY A 114 2.74 -7.85 -14.39
C GLY A 114 3.13 -8.07 -15.87
N ARG A 115 4.32 -7.62 -16.28
CA ARG A 115 4.83 -7.83 -17.64
C ARG A 115 5.27 -9.28 -17.83
N LEU A 116 6.07 -9.79 -16.89
CA LEU A 116 6.60 -11.16 -16.93
C LEU A 116 5.46 -12.18 -16.91
N LEU A 117 4.45 -11.96 -16.07
CA LEU A 117 3.30 -12.83 -15.99
C LEU A 117 2.46 -12.82 -17.28
N ALA A 118 2.27 -11.65 -17.89
CA ALA A 118 1.59 -11.54 -19.18
C ALA A 118 2.38 -12.25 -20.30
N GLN A 119 3.69 -12.16 -20.28
CA GLN A 119 4.59 -12.85 -21.23
C GLN A 119 4.51 -14.37 -21.04
N HIS A 120 4.53 -14.85 -19.80
CA HIS A 120 4.44 -16.27 -19.44
C HIS A 120 3.11 -16.87 -19.92
N LEU A 121 2.00 -16.16 -19.74
CA LEU A 121 0.67 -16.60 -20.17
C LEU A 121 0.40 -16.48 -21.68
N GLY A 122 1.14 -15.61 -22.37
CA GLY A 122 1.13 -15.45 -23.82
C GLY A 122 -0.11 -14.77 -24.41
N ASP A 123 -1.29 -15.08 -23.92
CA ASP A 123 -2.60 -14.61 -24.44
C ASP A 123 -3.27 -13.56 -23.57
N VAL A 124 -2.67 -13.21 -22.42
CA VAL A 124 -3.18 -12.23 -21.46
C VAL A 124 -2.34 -10.95 -21.55
N SER A 125 -3.00 -9.79 -21.63
CA SER A 125 -2.29 -8.52 -21.64
C SER A 125 -1.82 -8.13 -20.23
N LYS A 126 -0.76 -7.33 -20.14
CA LYS A 126 -0.29 -6.76 -18.86
C LYS A 126 -1.39 -5.99 -18.11
N ASP A 127 -2.28 -5.31 -18.86
CA ASP A 127 -3.37 -4.53 -18.28
C ASP A 127 -4.45 -5.43 -17.65
N GLN A 128 -4.65 -6.62 -18.23
CA GLN A 128 -5.54 -7.63 -17.64
C GLN A 128 -4.92 -8.19 -16.35
N VAL A 129 -3.61 -8.50 -16.35
CA VAL A 129 -2.91 -8.93 -15.14
C VAL A 129 -3.07 -7.89 -14.03
N TRP A 130 -2.79 -6.62 -14.30
CA TRP A 130 -2.93 -5.55 -13.31
C TRP A 130 -4.36 -5.34 -12.83
N ARG A 131 -5.37 -5.62 -13.66
CA ARG A 131 -6.77 -5.57 -13.26
C ARG A 131 -7.09 -6.67 -12.25
N VAL A 132 -6.60 -7.89 -12.47
CA VAL A 132 -6.76 -9.00 -11.52
C VAL A 132 -6.04 -8.70 -10.21
N MET A 133 -4.78 -8.22 -10.28
CA MET A 133 -4.03 -7.84 -9.08
C MET A 133 -4.81 -6.82 -8.24
N ARG A 134 -5.36 -5.78 -8.88
CA ARG A 134 -6.15 -4.76 -8.17
C ARG A 134 -7.44 -5.32 -7.58
N LYS A 135 -8.14 -6.17 -8.32
CA LYS A 135 -9.39 -6.82 -7.87
C LYS A 135 -9.17 -7.64 -6.59
N HIS A 136 -8.05 -8.36 -6.52
CA HIS A 136 -7.69 -9.22 -5.39
C HIS A 136 -6.74 -8.55 -4.38
N HIS A 137 -6.49 -7.23 -4.50
CA HIS A 137 -5.60 -6.48 -3.63
C HIS A 137 -4.16 -7.04 -3.56
N ILE A 138 -3.71 -7.74 -4.63
CA ILE A 138 -2.37 -8.34 -4.71
C ILE A 138 -1.35 -7.25 -5.10
N GLN A 139 -0.32 -7.09 -4.27
CA GLN A 139 0.77 -6.14 -4.49
C GLN A 139 2.09 -6.90 -4.70
N LEU A 140 2.45 -7.18 -5.96
CA LEU A 140 3.67 -7.90 -6.31
C LEU A 140 4.95 -7.12 -6.01
N GLU A 141 4.87 -5.80 -5.97
CA GLU A 141 6.01 -4.90 -5.75
C GLU A 141 6.41 -4.79 -4.27
N ARG A 142 5.46 -4.97 -3.37
CA ARG A 142 5.68 -4.86 -1.93
C ARG A 142 5.89 -6.23 -1.32
N ARG A 143 7.15 -6.56 -1.02
CA ARG A 143 7.46 -7.67 -0.11
C ARG A 143 7.51 -7.13 1.32
N LYS A 144 6.66 -7.67 2.17
CA LYS A 144 6.86 -7.57 3.62
C LYS A 144 7.51 -8.86 4.09
N SER A 145 8.55 -8.74 4.91
CA SER A 145 9.01 -9.89 5.68
C SER A 145 7.89 -10.28 6.64
N TRP A 146 7.55 -11.54 6.63
CA TRP A 146 6.52 -12.08 7.49
C TRP A 146 7.16 -13.14 8.39
N CYS A 147 7.08 -12.96 9.69
CA CYS A 147 7.48 -13.99 10.64
C CYS A 147 6.23 -14.70 11.14
N VAL A 148 6.16 -15.99 10.92
CA VAL A 148 5.16 -16.87 11.53
C VAL A 148 5.77 -17.47 12.76
N SER A 149 5.15 -17.29 13.91
CA SER A 149 5.63 -17.91 15.15
C SER A 149 5.46 -19.42 15.09
N THR A 150 6.53 -20.12 15.41
CA THR A 150 6.55 -21.58 15.62
C THR A 150 6.45 -21.96 17.10
N ASP A 151 6.22 -20.98 17.98
CA ASP A 151 6.16 -21.19 19.42
C ASP A 151 4.88 -21.99 19.80
N PRO A 152 5.00 -23.17 20.38
CA PRO A 152 3.84 -23.97 20.80
C PRO A 152 3.02 -23.28 21.91
N GLU A 153 3.64 -22.38 22.68
CA GLU A 153 2.98 -21.59 23.73
C GLU A 153 2.54 -20.20 23.24
N PHE A 154 2.45 -20.00 21.91
CA PHE A 154 2.13 -18.71 21.32
C PHE A 154 0.91 -18.05 21.97
N SER A 155 -0.22 -18.77 22.04
CA SER A 155 -1.48 -18.23 22.56
C SER A 155 -1.37 -17.78 24.01
N ARG A 156 -0.70 -18.58 24.85
CA ARG A 156 -0.51 -18.27 26.28
C ARG A 156 0.36 -17.02 26.48
N LYS A 157 1.52 -16.98 25.81
CA LYS A 157 2.46 -15.84 25.91
C LYS A 157 1.88 -14.56 25.29
N ALA A 158 1.18 -14.68 24.16
CA ALA A 158 0.53 -13.54 23.54
C ALA A 158 -0.61 -12.98 24.42
N ALA A 159 -1.41 -13.86 25.03
CA ALA A 159 -2.49 -13.46 25.96
C ALA A 159 -1.93 -12.77 27.21
N ASP A 160 -0.83 -13.26 27.77
CA ASP A 160 -0.14 -12.67 28.92
C ASP A 160 0.27 -11.21 28.60
N ILE A 161 0.98 -10.99 27.48
CA ILE A 161 1.45 -9.66 27.07
C ILE A 161 0.29 -8.73 26.71
N VAL A 162 -0.67 -9.20 25.91
CA VAL A 162 -1.84 -8.39 25.54
C VAL A 162 -2.68 -8.05 26.77
N GLY A 163 -2.75 -8.97 27.73
CA GLY A 163 -3.40 -8.73 29.01
C GLY A 163 -2.80 -7.55 29.77
N LEU A 164 -1.45 -7.43 29.79
CA LEU A 164 -0.75 -6.29 30.40
C LEU A 164 -1.03 -4.96 29.67
N TYR A 165 -1.28 -4.99 28.37
CA TYR A 165 -1.58 -3.77 27.59
C TYR A 165 -3.03 -3.30 27.75
N LEU A 166 -3.97 -4.25 27.82
CA LEU A 166 -5.40 -3.93 27.94
C LEU A 166 -5.86 -3.68 29.38
N ASN A 167 -5.22 -4.36 30.32
CA ASN A 167 -5.53 -4.28 31.75
C ASN A 167 -4.23 -4.04 32.49
N PRO A 168 -3.69 -2.82 32.48
CA PRO A 168 -2.46 -2.52 33.21
C PRO A 168 -2.66 -2.85 34.69
N PRO A 169 -1.62 -3.40 35.31
CA PRO A 169 -1.69 -3.75 36.74
C PRO A 169 -1.96 -2.51 37.59
N GLN A 170 -2.33 -2.72 38.87
CA GLN A 170 -2.71 -1.67 39.81
C GLN A 170 -1.60 -0.61 39.99
N ALA A 171 -1.92 0.48 40.67
CA ALA A 171 -1.06 1.67 40.82
C ALA A 171 0.38 1.42 41.31
N ASP A 172 0.62 0.26 41.95
CA ASP A 172 1.92 -0.14 42.49
C ASP A 172 2.82 -0.87 41.46
N ALA A 173 2.36 -1.07 40.25
CA ALA A 173 3.11 -1.76 39.20
C ALA A 173 3.26 -0.94 37.94
N VAL A 174 4.35 -1.15 37.23
CA VAL A 174 4.68 -0.50 35.96
C VAL A 174 4.97 -1.57 34.92
N VAL A 175 4.41 -1.40 33.72
CA VAL A 175 4.70 -2.25 32.57
C VAL A 175 5.64 -1.50 31.63
N VAL A 176 6.79 -2.11 31.33
CA VAL A 176 7.77 -1.58 30.37
C VAL A 176 8.07 -2.59 29.26
N CYS A 177 8.18 -2.11 28.06
CA CYS A 177 8.64 -2.86 26.90
C CYS A 177 10.13 -2.56 26.69
N VAL A 178 10.98 -3.57 26.83
CA VAL A 178 12.46 -3.43 26.72
C VAL A 178 12.95 -4.17 25.50
N ASP A 179 13.90 -3.54 24.78
CA ASP A 179 14.60 -4.16 23.66
C ASP A 179 15.86 -3.38 23.31
N GLU A 180 16.68 -3.93 22.40
CA GLU A 180 17.89 -3.30 21.89
C GLU A 180 17.78 -2.96 20.40
N LYS A 181 18.26 -1.79 20.03
CA LYS A 181 18.59 -1.43 18.65
C LYS A 181 20.11 -1.49 18.46
N PRO A 182 20.63 -2.65 17.99
CA PRO A 182 22.07 -2.83 17.89
C PRO A 182 22.66 -2.15 16.66
N HIS A 183 23.97 -1.87 16.71
CA HIS A 183 24.78 -1.44 15.57
C HIS A 183 24.23 -0.21 14.83
N ILE A 184 23.69 0.78 15.56
CA ILE A 184 23.32 2.06 14.97
C ILE A 184 24.63 2.73 14.51
N GLN A 185 24.72 3.03 13.20
CA GLN A 185 25.96 3.52 12.59
C GLN A 185 25.98 5.05 12.55
N ALA A 186 27.10 5.64 13.00
CA ALA A 186 27.40 7.03 12.74
C ALA A 186 27.95 7.15 11.31
N LEU A 187 27.09 7.60 10.38
CA LEU A 187 27.40 7.76 8.96
C LEU A 187 27.49 9.25 8.63
N GLU A 188 28.64 9.69 8.15
CA GLU A 188 28.80 11.02 7.56
C GLU A 188 28.46 10.97 6.08
N ARG A 189 27.51 11.80 5.65
CA ARG A 189 27.04 11.91 4.25
C ARG A 189 26.92 13.37 3.86
N ALA A 190 27.28 13.70 2.61
CA ALA A 190 26.94 14.98 2.05
C ALA A 190 25.42 15.09 1.93
N GLN A 191 24.86 16.16 2.46
CA GLN A 191 23.43 16.48 2.42
C GLN A 191 23.21 17.75 1.60
N GLY A 192 22.07 17.85 0.95
CA GLY A 192 21.71 19.00 0.14
C GLY A 192 20.34 18.85 -0.49
N TRP A 193 20.10 19.68 -1.48
CA TRP A 193 18.90 19.58 -2.31
C TRP A 193 19.27 19.59 -3.80
N ILE A 194 18.45 18.93 -4.60
CA ILE A 194 18.60 18.84 -6.05
C ILE A 194 17.34 19.39 -6.70
N ARG A 195 17.49 20.24 -7.71
CA ARG A 195 16.40 20.68 -8.55
C ARG A 195 16.28 19.73 -9.74
N LEU A 196 15.12 19.09 -9.85
CA LEU A 196 14.79 18.22 -10.98
C LEU A 196 14.47 19.04 -12.25
N PRO A 197 14.57 18.42 -13.47
CA PRO A 197 14.20 19.09 -14.73
C PRO A 197 12.77 19.63 -14.76
N ASN A 198 11.86 19.04 -14.00
CA ASN A 198 10.46 19.48 -13.85
C ASN A 198 10.28 20.66 -12.88
N GLY A 199 11.37 21.27 -12.39
CA GLY A 199 11.38 22.41 -11.48
C GLY A 199 11.18 22.06 -10.00
N ARG A 200 10.91 20.81 -9.62
CA ARG A 200 10.77 20.38 -8.23
C ARG A 200 12.13 20.32 -7.54
N ALA A 201 12.19 20.82 -6.31
CA ALA A 201 13.33 20.63 -5.44
C ALA A 201 13.11 19.42 -4.53
N LEU A 202 14.12 18.55 -4.44
CA LEU A 202 14.13 17.40 -3.54
C LEU A 202 15.35 17.52 -2.60
N THR A 203 15.12 17.27 -1.32
CA THR A 203 16.21 17.05 -0.36
C THR A 203 16.81 15.68 -0.63
N GLY A 204 18.11 15.58 -0.65
CA GLY A 204 18.83 14.34 -0.90
C GLY A 204 20.10 14.24 -0.08
N PHE A 205 20.66 13.06 -0.05
CA PHE A 205 21.95 12.79 0.54
C PHE A 205 22.78 11.92 -0.41
N SER A 206 24.12 12.01 -0.30
CA SER A 206 25.02 11.18 -1.10
C SER A 206 24.88 9.70 -0.77
N HIS A 207 25.01 8.83 -1.79
CA HIS A 207 25.16 7.40 -1.57
C HIS A 207 26.50 7.06 -0.90
N GLU A 208 27.53 7.87 -1.15
CA GLU A 208 28.82 7.72 -0.49
C GLU A 208 28.71 8.17 0.97
N TYR A 209 29.37 7.43 1.84
CA TYR A 209 29.40 7.73 3.27
C TYR A 209 30.72 7.31 3.90
N LYS A 210 31.09 8.02 4.97
CA LYS A 210 32.19 7.65 5.87
C LYS A 210 31.60 7.11 7.16
N ARG A 211 32.16 6.00 7.67
CA ARG A 211 31.76 5.40 8.94
C ARG A 211 32.63 5.91 10.07
N HIS A 212 31.99 6.35 11.17
CA HIS A 212 32.67 6.83 12.37
C HIS A 212 32.51 5.90 13.58
N GLY A 213 31.86 4.74 13.38
CA GLY A 213 31.63 3.75 14.42
C GLY A 213 30.16 3.45 14.65
N THR A 214 29.86 2.73 15.72
CA THR A 214 28.52 2.26 16.05
C THR A 214 28.24 2.38 17.54
N THR A 215 26.96 2.52 17.88
CA THR A 215 26.44 2.35 19.25
C THR A 215 25.29 1.33 19.25
N THR A 216 25.02 0.75 20.41
CA THR A 216 23.81 -0.04 20.68
C THR A 216 22.97 0.74 21.67
N LEU A 217 21.72 0.99 21.30
CA LEU A 217 20.74 1.62 22.17
C LEU A 217 19.91 0.54 22.86
N PHE A 218 19.92 0.51 24.20
CA PHE A 218 18.90 -0.14 25.00
C PHE A 218 17.82 0.85 25.30
N ALA A 219 16.57 0.46 25.17
CA ALA A 219 15.44 1.34 25.46
C ALA A 219 14.33 0.60 26.17
N ALA A 220 13.66 1.30 27.08
CA ALA A 220 12.48 0.84 27.79
C ALA A 220 11.35 1.84 27.58
N LEU A 221 10.25 1.38 26.99
CA LEU A 221 9.01 2.14 26.81
C LEU A 221 8.04 1.80 27.94
N GLU A 222 7.65 2.78 28.74
CA GLU A 222 6.58 2.63 29.71
C GLU A 222 5.22 2.62 29.00
N VAL A 223 4.48 1.52 29.15
CA VAL A 223 3.23 1.29 28.39
C VAL A 223 2.15 2.31 28.75
N ALA A 224 2.05 2.69 30.01
CA ALA A 224 0.98 3.57 30.49
C ALA A 224 1.18 5.05 30.13
N THR A 225 2.41 5.51 29.99
CA THR A 225 2.73 6.92 29.76
C THR A 225 3.33 7.20 28.39
N GLY A 226 3.89 6.17 27.73
CA GLY A 226 4.68 6.33 26.51
C GLY A 226 6.08 6.87 26.73
N LEU A 227 6.51 7.10 27.99
CA LEU A 227 7.86 7.58 28.33
C LEU A 227 8.91 6.54 27.95
N VAL A 228 10.07 7.02 27.49
CA VAL A 228 11.18 6.17 27.07
C VAL A 228 12.40 6.45 27.93
N HIS A 229 13.00 5.38 28.45
CA HIS A 229 14.30 5.38 29.09
C HIS A 229 15.32 4.75 28.15
N SER A 230 16.54 5.27 28.14
CA SER A 230 17.62 4.88 27.21
C SER A 230 18.92 4.60 27.92
N GLY A 231 19.76 3.78 27.30
CA GLY A 231 21.14 3.56 27.66
C GLY A 231 21.97 3.20 26.42
N HIS A 232 23.17 3.81 26.30
CA HIS A 232 24.05 3.59 25.15
C HIS A 232 25.23 2.71 25.53
N TYR A 233 25.39 1.62 24.76
CA TYR A 233 26.42 0.61 25.02
C TYR A 233 27.18 0.25 23.74
N ARG A 234 28.41 -0.23 23.93
CA ARG A 234 29.21 -0.73 22.79
C ARG A 234 28.78 -2.12 22.31
N ARG A 235 28.17 -2.91 23.16
CA ARG A 235 27.82 -4.30 22.92
C ARG A 235 26.46 -4.60 23.53
N ARG A 236 25.79 -5.67 23.00
CA ARG A 236 24.54 -6.21 23.55
C ARG A 236 24.77 -7.56 24.21
N ARG A 237 25.47 -7.58 25.34
CA ARG A 237 25.69 -8.81 26.12
C ARG A 237 24.83 -8.76 27.37
N ARG A 238 24.74 -9.89 28.06
CA ARG A 238 24.02 -9.98 29.34
C ARG A 238 24.44 -8.91 30.34
N ARG A 239 25.73 -8.59 30.39
CA ARG A 239 26.23 -7.56 31.29
C ARG A 239 25.62 -6.20 31.02
N GLU A 240 25.67 -5.75 29.77
CA GLU A 240 25.11 -4.45 29.37
C GLU A 240 23.60 -4.41 29.57
N PHE A 241 22.89 -5.52 29.30
CA PHE A 241 21.47 -5.66 29.60
C PHE A 241 21.19 -5.51 31.11
N LEU A 242 21.96 -6.17 31.98
CA LEU A 242 21.78 -6.07 33.41
C LEU A 242 22.15 -4.69 33.95
N ASP A 243 23.18 -4.06 33.41
CA ASP A 243 23.53 -2.66 33.75
C ASP A 243 22.34 -1.75 33.46
N PHE A 244 21.73 -1.87 32.28
CA PHE A 244 20.51 -1.12 31.90
C PHE A 244 19.31 -1.45 32.81
N MET A 245 19.10 -2.73 33.11
CA MET A 245 18.01 -3.12 34.02
C MET A 245 18.20 -2.61 35.44
N ASN A 246 19.44 -2.54 35.95
CA ASN A 246 19.73 -1.94 37.25
C ASN A 246 19.38 -0.45 37.26
N GLU A 247 19.73 0.30 36.21
CA GLU A 247 19.34 1.72 36.06
C GLU A 247 17.81 1.86 36.00
N LEU A 248 17.15 0.98 35.27
CA LEU A 248 15.70 1.00 35.14
C LEU A 248 14.99 0.75 36.48
N VAL A 249 15.42 -0.27 37.24
CA VAL A 249 14.84 -0.57 38.57
C VAL A 249 14.98 0.61 39.54
N THR A 250 16.10 1.35 39.49
CA THR A 250 16.27 2.54 40.36
C THR A 250 15.29 3.67 40.07
N LYS A 251 14.71 3.71 38.86
CA LYS A 251 13.69 4.71 38.46
C LYS A 251 12.30 4.42 39.03
N TYR A 252 12.07 3.18 39.45
CA TYR A 252 10.77 2.72 39.95
C TYR A 252 10.90 2.11 41.36
N PRO A 253 11.34 2.90 42.34
CA PRO A 253 11.49 2.40 43.71
C PRO A 253 10.14 1.96 44.26
N ALA A 254 10.12 0.82 44.95
CA ALA A 254 8.94 0.24 45.60
C ALA A 254 7.76 -0.09 44.68
N LYS A 255 7.99 -0.23 43.36
CA LYS A 255 6.98 -0.68 42.41
C LYS A 255 7.31 -2.08 41.89
N GLU A 256 6.29 -2.83 41.52
CA GLU A 256 6.46 -4.04 40.72
C GLU A 256 6.72 -3.64 39.27
N LEU A 257 7.73 -4.25 38.66
CA LEU A 257 8.14 -3.95 37.31
C LEU A 257 7.87 -5.16 36.42
N HIS A 258 6.85 -5.05 35.54
CA HIS A 258 6.54 -6.04 34.53
C HIS A 258 7.30 -5.67 33.25
N VAL A 259 8.24 -6.51 32.82
CA VAL A 259 9.13 -6.24 31.71
C VAL A 259 8.81 -7.17 30.54
N VAL A 260 8.31 -6.61 29.45
CA VAL A 260 8.07 -7.32 28.21
C VAL A 260 9.37 -7.37 27.40
N LEU A 261 9.82 -8.57 27.06
CA LEU A 261 11.12 -8.85 26.42
C LEU A 261 10.95 -9.82 25.24
N ASP A 262 11.88 -9.76 24.29
CA ASP A 262 12.03 -10.81 23.29
C ASP A 262 12.75 -12.06 23.87
N ASN A 263 12.78 -13.14 23.07
CA ASN A 263 13.41 -14.41 23.49
C ASN A 263 14.93 -14.45 23.26
N LEU A 264 15.63 -13.33 23.26
CA LEU A 264 17.07 -13.32 23.06
C LEU A 264 17.79 -14.07 24.22
N ASN A 265 18.82 -14.83 23.90
CA ASN A 265 19.57 -15.62 24.88
C ASN A 265 20.19 -14.75 25.99
N THR A 266 20.49 -13.49 25.71
CA THR A 266 20.98 -12.52 26.69
C THR A 266 19.96 -12.18 27.76
N HIS A 267 18.67 -12.32 27.47
CA HIS A 267 17.58 -12.04 28.40
C HIS A 267 17.18 -13.26 29.22
N LYS A 268 17.46 -14.47 28.73
CA LYS A 268 16.91 -15.73 29.28
C LYS A 268 18.00 -16.75 29.62
N PRO A 269 18.85 -16.53 30.62
CA PRO A 269 19.80 -17.54 31.09
C PRO A 269 19.07 -18.71 31.77
N LYS A 270 19.70 -19.89 31.80
CA LYS A 270 19.14 -21.08 32.46
C LYS A 270 18.88 -20.85 33.95
N ASP A 271 19.77 -20.10 34.62
CA ASP A 271 19.63 -19.66 36.00
C ASP A 271 19.82 -18.16 36.09
N ASP A 272 18.71 -17.43 36.31
CA ASP A 272 18.73 -15.97 36.40
C ASP A 272 18.89 -15.53 37.86
N ARG A 273 20.17 -15.44 38.29
CA ARG A 273 20.52 -14.99 39.65
C ARG A 273 20.11 -13.52 39.88
N TRP A 274 20.15 -12.70 38.81
CA TRP A 274 19.75 -11.31 38.90
C TRP A 274 18.27 -11.19 39.18
N LEU A 275 17.42 -11.93 38.44
CA LEU A 275 15.97 -11.91 38.65
C LEU A 275 15.60 -12.44 40.03
N LYS A 276 16.29 -13.47 40.54
CA LYS A 276 16.11 -13.98 41.90
C LYS A 276 16.44 -12.93 42.98
N ALA A 277 17.39 -12.04 42.71
CA ALA A 277 17.77 -10.94 43.60
C ALA A 277 16.81 -9.73 43.52
N HIS A 278 15.95 -9.68 42.49
CA HIS A 278 14.98 -8.61 42.26
C HIS A 278 13.54 -9.17 42.22
N PRO A 279 12.98 -9.59 43.35
CA PRO A 279 11.66 -10.26 43.37
C PRO A 279 10.49 -9.38 42.89
N SER A 280 10.64 -8.07 42.85
CA SER A 280 9.68 -7.11 42.30
C SER A 280 9.74 -6.99 40.76
N VAL A 281 10.64 -7.72 40.10
CA VAL A 281 10.77 -7.68 38.63
C VAL A 281 10.22 -8.96 38.03
N HIS A 282 9.31 -8.84 37.06
CA HIS A 282 8.65 -9.95 36.38
C HIS A 282 8.91 -9.88 34.87
N PHE A 283 9.56 -10.91 34.30
CA PHE A 283 9.84 -10.97 32.87
C PHE A 283 8.74 -11.69 32.11
N HIS A 284 8.21 -11.03 31.08
CA HIS A 284 7.20 -11.53 30.16
C HIS A 284 7.82 -11.66 28.76
N PHE A 285 8.03 -12.88 28.30
CA PHE A 285 8.69 -13.14 27.02
C PHE A 285 7.70 -13.23 25.88
N THR A 286 7.95 -12.47 24.80
CA THR A 286 7.18 -12.61 23.57
C THR A 286 7.29 -14.02 23.01
N PRO A 287 6.28 -14.54 22.28
CA PRO A 287 6.44 -15.79 21.54
C PRO A 287 7.59 -15.69 20.55
N THR A 288 8.27 -16.80 20.29
CA THR A 288 9.35 -16.86 19.31
C THR A 288 8.90 -16.28 17.95
N GLN A 289 9.71 -15.45 17.31
CA GLN A 289 9.42 -14.78 16.05
C GLN A 289 8.20 -13.83 16.09
N SER A 290 7.88 -13.28 17.26
CA SER A 290 6.72 -12.37 17.47
C SER A 290 7.14 -11.05 18.10
N CYS A 291 8.27 -10.47 17.69
CA CYS A 291 8.77 -9.18 18.18
C CYS A 291 7.75 -8.03 18.03
N TRP A 292 6.83 -8.13 17.07
CA TRP A 292 5.75 -7.15 16.87
C TRP A 292 4.78 -7.03 18.08
N LEU A 293 4.79 -7.97 19.02
CA LEU A 293 4.10 -7.86 20.30
C LEU A 293 4.81 -6.91 21.27
N ASN A 294 6.10 -6.64 21.08
CA ASN A 294 6.85 -5.70 21.91
C ASN A 294 6.66 -4.27 21.39
N GLN A 295 5.96 -3.41 22.12
CA GLN A 295 5.62 -2.05 21.67
C GLN A 295 6.84 -1.15 21.42
N ILE A 296 7.98 -1.40 22.05
CA ILE A 296 9.21 -0.63 21.82
C ILE A 296 9.68 -0.68 20.36
N GLU A 297 9.35 -1.73 19.62
CA GLU A 297 9.66 -1.85 18.19
C GLU A 297 8.93 -0.78 17.34
N CYS A 298 7.72 -0.40 17.74
CA CYS A 298 7.01 0.73 17.12
C CYS A 298 7.80 2.03 17.33
N TRP A 299 8.26 2.26 18.55
CA TRP A 299 9.06 3.44 18.88
C TRP A 299 10.41 3.44 18.16
N PHE A 300 11.11 2.31 18.07
CA PHE A 300 12.34 2.20 17.27
C PHE A 300 12.13 2.51 15.79
N SER A 301 10.97 2.20 15.28
CA SER A 301 10.59 2.55 13.90
C SER A 301 10.39 4.06 13.73
N ILE A 302 9.84 4.74 14.73
CA ILE A 302 9.68 6.19 14.76
C ILE A 302 11.05 6.88 14.88
N LEU A 303 11.89 6.49 15.85
CA LEU A 303 13.26 6.96 16.00
C LEU A 303 14.04 6.85 14.67
N SER A 304 13.95 5.67 14.03
CA SER A 304 14.67 5.42 12.79
C SER A 304 14.28 6.39 11.68
N ARG A 305 12.99 6.64 11.50
CA ARG A 305 12.47 7.53 10.46
C ARG A 305 12.70 9.02 10.78
N SER A 306 12.60 9.39 12.04
CA SER A 306 12.63 10.78 12.45
C SER A 306 14.06 11.32 12.64
N THR A 307 15.00 10.49 13.11
CA THR A 307 16.32 10.93 13.54
C THR A 307 17.47 10.27 12.80
N LEU A 308 17.33 8.99 12.42
CA LEU A 308 18.47 8.24 11.88
C LEU A 308 18.49 8.20 10.35
N GLN A 309 17.31 8.08 9.72
CA GLN A 309 17.22 7.92 8.27
C GLN A 309 17.58 9.23 7.54
N GLY A 310 18.64 9.17 6.72
CA GLY A 310 19.08 10.32 5.94
C GLY A 310 19.88 11.35 6.74
N ALA A 311 20.09 11.15 8.04
CA ALA A 311 20.94 12.00 8.85
C ALA A 311 22.43 11.78 8.56
N SER A 312 23.27 12.76 8.96
CA SER A 312 24.72 12.72 8.82
C SER A 312 25.37 12.97 10.18
N PHE A 313 26.24 12.04 10.60
CA PHE A 313 26.92 12.07 11.90
C PHE A 313 28.41 11.88 11.69
N THR A 314 29.19 12.84 12.15
CA THR A 314 30.67 12.84 12.04
C THR A 314 31.36 12.11 13.20
N SER A 315 30.60 11.68 14.22
CA SER A 315 31.09 10.90 15.35
C SER A 315 30.00 10.08 16.01
N VAL A 316 30.39 9.06 16.78
CA VAL A 316 29.42 8.30 17.62
C VAL A 316 28.82 9.20 18.72
N ALA A 317 29.58 10.14 19.24
CA ALA A 317 29.08 11.09 20.24
C ALA A 317 27.93 11.93 19.66
N MET A 318 28.10 12.51 18.47
CA MET A 318 27.06 13.27 17.78
C MET A 318 25.80 12.43 17.50
N LEU A 319 25.98 11.15 17.14
CA LEU A 319 24.85 10.22 16.97
C LEU A 319 24.09 10.02 18.30
N ILE A 320 24.80 9.79 19.40
CA ILE A 320 24.20 9.61 20.73
C ILE A 320 23.46 10.89 21.15
N GLU A 321 24.07 12.06 21.02
CA GLU A 321 23.44 13.35 21.31
C GLU A 321 22.15 13.55 20.53
N ALA A 322 22.13 13.21 19.26
CA ALA A 322 20.92 13.30 18.43
C ALA A 322 19.81 12.34 18.89
N ILE A 323 20.16 11.12 19.29
CA ILE A 323 19.20 10.16 19.84
C ILE A 323 18.64 10.65 21.17
N GLU A 324 19.50 11.12 22.09
CA GLU A 324 19.08 11.64 23.40
C GLU A 324 18.22 12.90 23.26
N ALA A 325 18.56 13.80 22.35
CA ALA A 325 17.72 14.97 22.04
C ALA A 325 16.33 14.56 21.52
N PHE A 326 16.28 13.54 20.67
CA PHE A 326 14.99 12.98 20.21
C PHE A 326 14.19 12.39 21.37
N ILE A 327 14.82 11.62 22.27
CA ILE A 327 14.17 11.03 23.44
C ILE A 327 13.65 12.13 24.37
N ALA A 328 14.44 13.16 24.63
CA ALA A 328 14.03 14.29 25.45
C ALA A 328 12.78 15.00 24.88
N ASN A 329 12.78 15.26 23.56
CA ASN A 329 11.62 15.84 22.88
C ASN A 329 10.40 14.91 22.89
N TRP A 330 10.61 13.60 22.67
CA TRP A 330 9.57 12.60 22.74
C TRP A 330 8.91 12.59 24.14
N ASN A 331 9.72 12.54 25.19
CA ASN A 331 9.24 12.43 26.56
C ASN A 331 8.47 13.66 27.06
N GLN A 332 8.69 14.85 26.45
CA GLN A 332 7.89 16.06 26.75
C GLN A 332 6.44 15.93 26.32
N ASN A 333 6.17 15.15 25.27
CA ASN A 333 4.85 14.95 24.69
C ASN A 333 4.54 13.45 24.51
N ALA A 334 5.06 12.63 25.44
CA ALA A 334 4.88 11.19 25.37
C ALA A 334 3.39 10.83 25.52
N GLU A 335 2.92 9.99 24.64
CA GLU A 335 1.59 9.39 24.70
C GLU A 335 1.72 7.87 24.59
N PRO A 336 0.89 7.10 25.31
CA PRO A 336 0.91 5.65 25.25
C PRO A 336 0.50 5.15 23.85
N PHE A 337 1.09 4.05 23.42
CA PHE A 337 0.62 3.35 22.23
C PHE A 337 -0.69 2.61 22.55
N GLU A 338 -1.73 2.93 21.80
CA GLU A 338 -3.00 2.25 21.93
C GLU A 338 -2.94 0.86 21.26
N TRP A 339 -3.24 -0.17 22.04
CA TRP A 339 -3.39 -1.53 21.51
C TRP A 339 -4.80 -1.72 20.95
N THR A 340 -4.91 -1.76 19.62
CA THR A 340 -6.21 -1.81 18.92
C THR A 340 -6.72 -3.21 18.58
N LYS A 341 -5.87 -4.24 18.69
CA LYS A 341 -6.24 -5.62 18.35
C LYS A 341 -6.75 -6.35 19.58
N SER A 342 -8.05 -6.67 19.61
CA SER A 342 -8.66 -7.51 20.64
C SER A 342 -8.28 -8.98 20.55
N GLU A 343 -7.94 -9.45 19.33
CA GLU A 343 -7.57 -10.83 19.08
C GLU A 343 -6.22 -10.93 18.37
N VAL A 344 -5.40 -11.84 18.84
CA VAL A 344 -4.08 -12.12 18.29
C VAL A 344 -4.02 -13.58 17.87
N HIS A 345 -3.97 -13.80 16.56
CA HIS A 345 -3.88 -15.13 15.98
C HIS A 345 -2.50 -15.43 15.42
N GLN A 346 -2.06 -16.65 15.59
CA GLN A 346 -0.90 -17.18 14.88
C GLN A 346 -1.24 -17.32 13.39
N GLN A 347 -0.88 -16.32 12.59
CA GLN A 347 -1.19 -16.33 11.15
C GLN A 347 -0.14 -17.15 10.39
N GLY A 348 -0.58 -18.24 9.76
CA GLY A 348 0.23 -18.96 8.79
C GLY A 348 0.34 -18.21 7.45
N MET A 349 1.46 -18.37 6.74
CA MET A 349 1.56 -17.94 5.35
C MET A 349 0.62 -18.79 4.48
N LYS A 350 -0.21 -18.12 3.67
CA LYS A 350 -0.93 -18.81 2.60
C LYS A 350 0.03 -19.04 1.44
N HIS A 351 0.03 -20.27 0.91
CA HIS A 351 1.01 -20.69 -0.10
C HIS A 351 0.44 -20.68 -1.52
N SER A 352 -0.82 -20.33 -1.70
CA SER A 352 -1.45 -20.30 -3.01
C SER A 352 -2.32 -19.08 -3.24
N TYR A 353 -2.09 -18.39 -4.35
CA TYR A 353 -2.92 -17.28 -4.84
C TYR A 353 -4.20 -17.82 -5.51
N ALA A 354 -4.19 -19.06 -6.02
CA ALA A 354 -5.37 -19.68 -6.62
C ALA A 354 -6.54 -19.77 -5.62
N ASN A 355 -6.26 -19.90 -4.32
CA ASN A 355 -7.24 -19.99 -3.25
C ASN A 355 -7.76 -18.63 -2.75
N ILE A 356 -7.38 -17.53 -3.37
CA ILE A 356 -7.79 -16.18 -2.92
C ILE A 356 -9.27 -15.88 -3.21
N ARG A 357 -9.89 -16.70 -4.07
CA ARG A 357 -11.31 -16.59 -4.42
C ARG A 357 -12.27 -17.24 -3.41
N ASN A 358 -11.75 -18.04 -2.47
CA ASN A 358 -12.54 -18.81 -1.50
C ASN A 358 -12.58 -18.12 -0.14
#